data_0df52dba8638bc957ec1e76babfbb2b4
#
_entry.id   0df52dba8638bc957ec1e76babfbb2b4
#
_cell.length_a   1.000
_cell.length_b   1.000
_cell.length_c   1.000
_cell.angle_alpha   90.00
_cell.angle_beta   90.00
_cell.angle_gamma   90.00
#
_symmetry.space_group_name_H-M   'P 1'
#
loop_
_entity.id
_entity.type
_entity.pdbx_description
1 polymer ?
#
loop_
_entity_poly.entity_id
_entity_poly.type
_entity_poly.pdbx_seq_one_letter_code
_entity_poly.pdbx_strand_id
1 'polypeptide(L)'
;MNSTASQTLLGTEDAAPVVTVNPKGASSFLLIGDHAGNAVPNALGSLGLSDAELSRHIGWDIGIGELGALLAEKLDAVFVRQTYSRLVIDCNRSPSQPDLIAEVSDGTVVPANAGLGKADRAARFEEIHTPYQEAIAAEIARRDAAGMATVLVALHSFTPAMKGALRDQARPWHIGILHDGGDTAFAHALLDVLRDQADLVVGDNEPYRMDLIDYTIPRHAYPQRRLYAEIEVRQDLLGSSEGCAAWAERLSRVLPTALGLI
;
A
#
# COMPACT_ATOMS: atom_id res chain seq x y z
N MET A 1 -1.90 -43.11 -2.88
CA MET A 1 -1.67 -41.80 -2.25
C MET A 1 -0.97 -40.94 -3.29
N ASN A 2 -1.73 -40.19 -4.09
CA ASN A 2 -1.14 -39.26 -5.04
C ASN A 2 -0.75 -38.01 -4.22
N SER A 3 0.55 -37.82 -4.03
CA SER A 3 1.11 -36.55 -3.61
C SER A 3 0.87 -35.58 -4.78
N THR A 4 -0.19 -34.77 -4.71
CA THR A 4 -0.29 -33.57 -5.55
C THR A 4 0.83 -32.65 -5.06
N ALA A 5 1.94 -32.62 -5.81
CA ALA A 5 2.93 -31.57 -5.65
C ALA A 5 2.15 -30.25 -5.69
N SER A 6 2.26 -29.44 -4.66
CA SER A 6 1.71 -28.07 -4.64
C SER A 6 2.31 -27.38 -5.86
N GLN A 7 1.47 -27.04 -6.82
CA GLN A 7 1.90 -26.31 -8.00
C GLN A 7 2.26 -24.90 -7.48
N THR A 8 3.52 -24.51 -7.59
CA THR A 8 3.98 -23.17 -7.19
C THR A 8 3.29 -22.16 -8.08
N LEU A 9 2.80 -21.07 -7.48
CA LEU A 9 2.13 -19.98 -8.19
C LEU A 9 3.13 -19.16 -9.01
N LEU A 10 4.28 -18.84 -8.40
CA LEU A 10 5.32 -18.03 -9.02
C LEU A 10 6.36 -18.93 -9.71
N GLY A 11 6.48 -18.78 -11.02
CA GLY A 11 7.52 -19.43 -11.82
C GLY A 11 8.83 -18.63 -11.84
N THR A 12 9.84 -19.15 -12.52
CA THR A 12 11.17 -18.51 -12.65
C THR A 12 11.15 -17.21 -13.44
N GLU A 13 10.15 -17.00 -14.28
CA GLU A 13 9.97 -15.79 -15.09
C GLU A 13 9.08 -14.75 -14.40
N ASP A 14 8.50 -15.09 -13.26
CA ASP A 14 7.70 -14.15 -12.48
C ASP A 14 8.62 -13.24 -11.65
N ALA A 15 8.20 -11.98 -11.49
CA ALA A 15 8.93 -11.03 -10.67
C ALA A 15 8.90 -11.43 -9.18
N ALA A 16 9.93 -11.05 -8.43
CA ALA A 16 9.89 -11.22 -6.98
C ALA A 16 8.67 -10.48 -6.38
N PRO A 17 7.97 -11.08 -5.39
CA PRO A 17 6.75 -10.49 -4.83
C PRO A 17 7.01 -9.18 -4.07
N VAL A 18 8.25 -8.94 -3.66
CA VAL A 18 8.66 -7.76 -2.89
C VAL A 18 9.83 -7.07 -3.56
N VAL A 19 9.78 -5.75 -3.60
CA VAL A 19 10.92 -4.91 -4.00
C VAL A 19 11.26 -3.96 -2.85
N THR A 20 12.52 -3.93 -2.46
CA THR A 20 13.05 -2.96 -1.50
C THR A 20 13.89 -1.94 -2.23
N VAL A 21 13.43 -0.68 -2.24
CA VAL A 21 14.15 0.47 -2.79
C VAL A 21 14.97 1.10 -1.68
N ASN A 22 16.19 1.51 -1.99
CA ASN A 22 17.16 2.09 -1.05
C ASN A 22 17.33 1.27 0.24
N PRO A 23 17.72 -0.01 0.17
CA PRO A 23 17.76 -0.91 1.34
C PRO A 23 18.78 -0.50 2.42
N LYS A 24 19.60 0.52 2.16
CA LYS A 24 20.58 1.08 3.10
C LYS A 24 20.19 2.45 3.63
N GLY A 25 18.98 2.92 3.31
CA GLY A 25 18.49 4.21 3.75
C GLY A 25 18.60 4.40 5.27
N ALA A 26 19.10 5.56 5.69
CA ALA A 26 19.41 5.88 7.07
C ALA A 26 18.28 6.69 7.77
N SER A 27 17.26 7.10 7.03
CA SER A 27 16.12 7.85 7.56
C SER A 27 15.37 7.06 8.62
N SER A 28 14.77 7.76 9.59
CA SER A 28 13.80 7.17 10.53
C SER A 28 12.51 6.71 9.85
N PHE A 29 12.19 7.22 8.66
CA PHE A 29 11.02 6.79 7.92
C PHE A 29 11.24 5.41 7.27
N LEU A 30 10.24 4.53 7.41
CA LEU A 30 10.10 3.31 6.65
C LEU A 30 8.84 3.45 5.79
N LEU A 31 9.03 3.56 4.48
CA LEU A 31 7.93 3.68 3.52
C LEU A 31 7.43 2.29 3.13
N ILE A 32 6.12 2.16 3.00
CA ILE A 32 5.43 0.90 2.68
C ILE A 32 4.47 1.16 1.53
N GLY A 33 4.37 0.25 0.56
CA GLY A 33 3.45 0.34 -0.57
C GLY A 33 2.76 -1.00 -0.83
N ASP A 34 1.68 -1.27 -0.09
CA ASP A 34 0.91 -2.50 -0.13
C ASP A 34 0.33 -2.80 -1.53
N HIS A 35 -0.01 -1.73 -2.26
CA HIS A 35 -0.67 -1.79 -3.56
C HIS A 35 0.12 -1.08 -4.66
N ALA A 36 1.44 -0.95 -4.50
CA ALA A 36 2.28 -0.18 -5.43
C ALA A 36 2.51 -0.88 -6.78
N GLY A 37 2.27 -2.18 -6.87
CA GLY A 37 2.48 -2.99 -8.06
C GLY A 37 1.19 -3.46 -8.72
N ASN A 38 1.28 -3.76 -10.03
CA ASN A 38 0.15 -4.21 -10.84
C ASN A 38 0.48 -5.47 -11.68
N ALA A 39 1.53 -6.20 -11.33
CA ALA A 39 1.86 -7.44 -12.00
C ALA A 39 0.82 -8.53 -11.67
N VAL A 40 0.66 -9.47 -12.59
CA VAL A 40 -0.12 -10.69 -12.36
C VAL A 40 0.80 -11.87 -12.65
N PRO A 41 0.88 -12.89 -11.77
CA PRO A 41 1.67 -14.09 -12.05
C PRO A 41 1.28 -14.75 -13.37
N ASN A 42 2.25 -15.22 -14.14
CA ASN A 42 2.02 -15.84 -15.45
C ASN A 42 0.99 -16.98 -15.39
N ALA A 43 0.98 -17.74 -14.32
CA ALA A 43 0.03 -18.83 -14.09
C ALA A 43 -1.44 -18.36 -13.99
N LEU A 44 -1.68 -17.09 -13.69
CA LEU A 44 -3.03 -16.51 -13.56
C LEU A 44 -3.47 -15.73 -14.80
N GLY A 45 -2.61 -15.58 -15.81
CA GLY A 45 -2.88 -14.82 -17.02
C GLY A 45 -3.27 -13.38 -16.73
N SER A 46 -4.43 -12.94 -17.21
CA SER A 46 -4.97 -11.59 -16.93
C SER A 46 -6.03 -11.58 -15.82
N LEU A 47 -6.15 -12.61 -15.00
CA LEU A 47 -7.27 -12.83 -14.08
C LEU A 47 -8.66 -12.87 -14.78
N GLY A 48 -8.68 -13.00 -16.11
CA GLY A 48 -9.89 -12.91 -16.94
C GLY A 48 -10.36 -11.48 -17.18
N LEU A 49 -9.52 -10.48 -16.90
CA LEU A 49 -9.79 -9.05 -17.10
C LEU A 49 -9.12 -8.53 -18.37
N SER A 50 -9.63 -7.42 -18.89
CA SER A 50 -8.95 -6.64 -19.94
C SER A 50 -7.82 -5.82 -19.36
N ASP A 51 -6.85 -5.41 -20.20
CA ASP A 51 -5.77 -4.50 -19.79
C ASP A 51 -6.32 -3.17 -19.24
N ALA A 52 -7.43 -2.69 -19.81
CA ALA A 52 -8.10 -1.48 -19.34
C ALA A 52 -8.62 -1.62 -17.89
N GLU A 53 -9.18 -2.78 -17.52
CA GLU A 53 -9.64 -3.02 -16.15
C GLU A 53 -8.45 -3.24 -15.19
N LEU A 54 -7.41 -3.97 -15.60
CA LEU A 54 -6.21 -4.16 -14.80
C LEU A 54 -5.46 -2.84 -14.52
N SER A 55 -5.53 -1.88 -15.45
CA SER A 55 -4.88 -0.57 -15.29
C SER A 55 -5.64 0.41 -14.38
N ARG A 56 -6.86 0.05 -13.94
CA ARG A 56 -7.65 0.88 -13.02
C ARG A 56 -7.15 0.74 -11.58
N HIS A 57 -7.60 1.68 -10.74
CA HIS A 57 -7.38 1.68 -9.28
C HIS A 57 -7.83 0.39 -8.55
N ILE A 58 -8.62 -0.47 -9.19
CA ILE A 58 -8.99 -1.77 -8.65
C ILE A 58 -7.82 -2.75 -8.61
N GLY A 59 -6.86 -2.58 -9.53
CA GLY A 59 -5.67 -3.45 -9.65
C GLY A 59 -4.52 -3.00 -8.76
N TRP A 60 -4.34 -1.71 -8.58
CA TRP A 60 -3.21 -1.09 -7.88
C TRP A 60 -3.47 0.36 -7.53
N ASP A 61 -2.66 0.91 -6.66
CA ASP A 61 -2.70 2.32 -6.30
C ASP A 61 -1.83 3.11 -7.26
N ILE A 62 -2.49 3.80 -8.20
CA ILE A 62 -1.86 4.49 -9.33
C ILE A 62 -0.86 5.54 -8.83
N GLY A 63 0.37 5.47 -9.34
CA GLY A 63 1.46 6.40 -9.04
C GLY A 63 2.27 6.07 -7.78
N ILE A 64 1.80 5.16 -6.90
CA ILE A 64 2.46 4.90 -5.60
C ILE A 64 3.84 4.27 -5.75
N GLY A 65 4.03 3.39 -6.73
CA GLY A 65 5.34 2.80 -6.98
C GLY A 65 6.41 3.84 -7.33
N GLU A 66 6.06 4.84 -8.14
CA GLU A 66 6.94 5.94 -8.54
C GLU A 66 7.10 6.98 -7.42
N LEU A 67 6.00 7.42 -6.82
CA LEU A 67 6.02 8.35 -5.67
C LEU A 67 6.90 7.81 -4.54
N GLY A 68 6.71 6.54 -4.15
CA GLY A 68 7.47 5.91 -3.07
C GLY A 68 8.96 5.81 -3.39
N ALA A 69 9.34 5.51 -4.64
CA ALA A 69 10.73 5.45 -5.05
C ALA A 69 11.41 6.84 -5.00
N LEU A 70 10.74 7.87 -5.54
CA LEU A 70 11.23 9.25 -5.49
C LEU A 70 11.32 9.78 -4.05
N LEU A 71 10.34 9.45 -3.22
CA LEU A 71 10.33 9.86 -1.82
C LEU A 71 11.41 9.15 -1.01
N ALA A 72 11.67 7.86 -1.28
CA ALA A 72 12.76 7.10 -0.68
C ALA A 72 14.13 7.73 -0.96
N GLU A 73 14.36 8.18 -2.19
CA GLU A 73 15.58 8.90 -2.57
C GLU A 73 15.70 10.22 -1.81
N LYS A 74 14.64 11.04 -1.81
CA LYS A 74 14.67 12.39 -1.19
C LYS A 74 14.84 12.35 0.33
N LEU A 75 14.30 11.35 0.99
CA LEU A 75 14.36 11.18 2.44
C LEU A 75 15.53 10.31 2.92
N ASP A 76 16.27 9.69 2.01
CA ASP A 76 17.18 8.58 2.33
C ASP A 76 16.45 7.47 3.13
N ALA A 77 15.22 7.15 2.73
CA ALA A 77 14.38 6.16 3.39
C ALA A 77 14.40 4.81 2.67
N VAL A 78 14.15 3.74 3.41
CA VAL A 78 13.84 2.43 2.83
C VAL A 78 12.38 2.43 2.38
N PHE A 79 12.10 1.95 1.17
CA PHE A 79 10.75 1.71 0.67
C PHE A 79 10.55 0.24 0.33
N VAL A 80 9.66 -0.43 1.07
CA VAL A 80 9.24 -1.82 0.82
C VAL A 80 7.91 -1.78 0.07
N ARG A 81 7.89 -2.32 -1.15
CA ARG A 81 6.69 -2.33 -1.97
C ARG A 81 6.35 -3.71 -2.49
N GLN A 82 5.08 -3.94 -2.63
CA GLN A 82 4.48 -5.12 -3.26
C GLN A 82 4.57 -4.99 -4.79
N THR A 83 4.75 -6.12 -5.49
CA THR A 83 4.90 -6.17 -6.96
C THR A 83 3.61 -6.51 -7.69
N TYR A 84 2.78 -7.37 -7.08
CA TYR A 84 1.59 -7.91 -7.73
C TYR A 84 0.35 -7.07 -7.44
N SER A 85 -0.61 -7.14 -8.35
CA SER A 85 -1.92 -6.50 -8.20
C SER A 85 -2.65 -6.97 -6.94
N ARG A 86 -3.31 -6.04 -6.23
CA ARG A 86 -4.19 -6.37 -5.12
C ARG A 86 -5.35 -7.30 -5.50
N LEU A 87 -5.67 -7.42 -6.80
CA LEU A 87 -6.64 -8.40 -7.29
C LEU A 87 -6.11 -9.83 -7.25
N VAL A 88 -4.80 -10.04 -7.24
CA VAL A 88 -4.20 -11.35 -7.01
C VAL A 88 -4.38 -11.74 -5.55
N ILE A 89 -3.94 -10.87 -4.65
CA ILE A 89 -4.14 -10.93 -3.21
C ILE A 89 -3.87 -9.55 -2.59
N ASP A 90 -4.75 -9.07 -1.73
CA ASP A 90 -4.60 -7.77 -1.08
C ASP A 90 -3.70 -7.88 0.15
N CYS A 91 -2.50 -7.30 0.07
CA CYS A 91 -1.52 -7.36 1.15
C CYS A 91 -1.87 -6.47 2.35
N ASN A 92 -2.81 -5.53 2.21
CA ASN A 92 -3.36 -4.76 3.33
C ASN A 92 -4.67 -5.37 3.88
N ARG A 93 -4.85 -6.69 3.73
CA ARG A 93 -5.98 -7.43 4.31
C ARG A 93 -5.50 -8.55 5.21
N SER A 94 -6.20 -8.75 6.34
CA SER A 94 -5.97 -9.90 7.20
C SER A 94 -6.28 -11.21 6.47
N PRO A 95 -5.55 -12.30 6.75
CA PRO A 95 -5.83 -13.62 6.18
C PRO A 95 -7.26 -14.13 6.37
N SER A 96 -7.97 -13.61 7.38
CA SER A 96 -9.35 -13.98 7.69
C SER A 96 -10.40 -13.15 6.95
N GLN A 97 -10.00 -12.07 6.28
CA GLN A 97 -10.94 -11.19 5.57
C GLN A 97 -11.46 -11.84 4.29
N PRO A 98 -12.77 -11.75 4.01
CA PRO A 98 -13.36 -12.35 2.82
C PRO A 98 -12.87 -11.69 1.52
N ASP A 99 -12.49 -10.43 1.56
CA ASP A 99 -11.98 -9.63 0.44
C ASP A 99 -10.46 -9.65 0.29
N LEU A 100 -9.75 -10.51 1.05
CA LEU A 100 -8.32 -10.79 0.85
C LEU A 100 -7.99 -11.12 -0.62
N ILE A 101 -8.90 -11.86 -1.28
CA ILE A 101 -8.87 -12.14 -2.72
C ILE A 101 -10.28 -11.81 -3.24
N ALA A 102 -10.46 -10.58 -3.67
CA ALA A 102 -11.78 -10.06 -4.02
C ALA A 102 -12.32 -10.68 -5.32
N GLU A 103 -13.54 -11.19 -5.29
CA GLU A 103 -14.26 -11.66 -6.49
C GLU A 103 -14.88 -10.50 -7.28
N VAL A 104 -15.13 -9.37 -6.61
CA VAL A 104 -15.66 -8.14 -7.22
C VAL A 104 -14.95 -6.94 -6.61
N SER A 105 -14.48 -6.02 -7.45
CA SER A 105 -13.87 -4.76 -7.03
C SER A 105 -14.43 -3.59 -7.84
N ASP A 106 -14.96 -2.57 -7.18
CA ASP A 106 -15.61 -1.39 -7.78
C ASP A 106 -16.54 -1.76 -8.96
N GLY A 107 -17.43 -2.74 -8.72
CA GLY A 107 -18.41 -3.22 -9.70
C GLY A 107 -17.85 -4.10 -10.83
N THR A 108 -16.54 -4.37 -10.86
CA THR A 108 -15.89 -5.26 -11.83
C THR A 108 -15.75 -6.66 -11.22
N VAL A 109 -16.30 -7.67 -11.88
CA VAL A 109 -16.09 -9.08 -11.52
C VAL A 109 -14.70 -9.52 -11.95
N VAL A 110 -13.98 -10.25 -11.08
CA VAL A 110 -12.66 -10.83 -11.35
C VAL A 110 -12.84 -12.33 -11.57
N PRO A 111 -12.93 -12.81 -12.84
CA PRO A 111 -13.34 -14.18 -13.11
C PRO A 111 -12.44 -15.25 -12.49
N ALA A 112 -11.13 -15.03 -12.48
CA ALA A 112 -10.17 -15.98 -11.90
C ALA A 112 -10.19 -16.05 -10.36
N ASN A 113 -10.96 -15.19 -9.70
CA ASN A 113 -11.11 -15.22 -8.25
C ASN A 113 -12.40 -15.94 -7.81
N ALA A 114 -13.32 -16.15 -8.73
CA ALA A 114 -14.58 -16.82 -8.44
C ALA A 114 -14.34 -18.30 -8.10
N GLY A 115 -14.86 -18.73 -6.94
CA GLY A 115 -14.83 -20.13 -6.54
C GLY A 115 -13.44 -20.73 -6.31
N LEU A 116 -12.44 -19.90 -5.95
CA LEU A 116 -11.08 -20.37 -5.69
C LEU A 116 -11.03 -21.45 -4.60
N GLY A 117 -10.31 -22.55 -4.92
CA GLY A 117 -10.01 -23.62 -4.00
C GLY A 117 -9.09 -23.20 -2.86
N LYS A 118 -9.04 -24.00 -1.79
CA LYS A 118 -8.15 -23.73 -0.66
C LYS A 118 -6.67 -23.71 -1.06
N ALA A 119 -6.25 -24.59 -1.99
CA ALA A 119 -4.88 -24.66 -2.46
C ALA A 119 -4.46 -23.39 -3.21
N ASP A 120 -5.32 -22.88 -4.10
CA ASP A 120 -5.03 -21.64 -4.86
C ASP A 120 -4.95 -20.41 -3.95
N ARG A 121 -5.84 -20.33 -2.96
CA ARG A 121 -5.79 -19.26 -1.96
C ARG A 121 -4.53 -19.35 -1.11
N ALA A 122 -4.14 -20.56 -0.69
CA ALA A 122 -2.92 -20.77 0.09
C ALA A 122 -1.67 -20.40 -0.71
N ALA A 123 -1.56 -20.79 -1.99
CA ALA A 123 -0.42 -20.45 -2.84
C ALA A 123 -0.25 -18.92 -2.96
N ARG A 124 -1.34 -18.16 -3.21
CA ARG A 124 -1.27 -16.68 -3.27
C ARG A 124 -0.84 -16.08 -1.92
N PHE A 125 -1.35 -16.63 -0.84
CA PHE A 125 -0.99 -16.16 0.51
C PHE A 125 0.46 -16.46 0.85
N GLU A 126 0.92 -17.69 0.61
CA GLU A 126 2.27 -18.14 0.98
C GLU A 126 3.35 -17.54 0.09
N GLU A 127 3.07 -17.33 -1.21
CA GLU A 127 4.08 -16.89 -2.17
C GLU A 127 4.07 -15.37 -2.41
N ILE A 128 3.03 -14.64 -2.00
CA ILE A 128 2.93 -13.19 -2.23
C ILE A 128 2.70 -12.41 -0.92
N HIS A 129 1.61 -12.72 -0.20
CA HIS A 129 1.25 -11.95 1.00
C HIS A 129 2.27 -12.15 2.12
N THR A 130 2.61 -13.40 2.45
CA THR A 130 3.55 -13.72 3.52
C THR A 130 4.93 -13.10 3.29
N PRO A 131 5.60 -13.28 2.13
CA PRO A 131 6.89 -12.67 1.87
C PRO A 131 6.90 -11.15 1.99
N TYR A 132 5.81 -10.48 1.59
CA TYR A 132 5.69 -9.04 1.72
C TYR A 132 5.64 -8.60 3.19
N GLN A 133 4.79 -9.22 3.99
CA GLN A 133 4.68 -8.92 5.41
C GLN A 133 5.94 -9.27 6.19
N GLU A 134 6.63 -10.34 5.80
CA GLU A 134 7.91 -10.74 6.39
C GLU A 134 9.04 -9.76 6.04
N ALA A 135 9.06 -9.20 4.83
CA ALA A 135 10.05 -8.21 4.44
C ALA A 135 9.94 -6.92 5.27
N ILE A 136 8.71 -6.45 5.55
CA ILE A 136 8.46 -5.30 6.44
C ILE A 136 8.94 -5.64 7.87
N ALA A 137 8.56 -6.81 8.38
CA ALA A 137 8.95 -7.25 9.72
C ALA A 137 10.48 -7.37 9.86
N ALA A 138 11.17 -7.91 8.85
CA ALA A 138 12.62 -8.05 8.83
C ALA A 138 13.32 -6.69 8.83
N GLU A 139 12.83 -5.72 8.04
CA GLU A 139 13.40 -4.37 8.03
C GLU A 139 13.19 -3.65 9.37
N ILE A 140 12.02 -3.79 9.98
CA ILE A 140 11.75 -3.27 11.32
C ILE A 140 12.71 -3.89 12.35
N ALA A 141 12.86 -5.21 12.34
CA ALA A 141 13.78 -5.91 13.25
C ALA A 141 15.24 -5.49 13.06
N ARG A 142 15.66 -5.27 11.81
CA ARG A 142 17.00 -4.74 11.50
C ARG A 142 17.22 -3.36 12.11
N ARG A 143 16.21 -2.48 12.00
CA ARG A 143 16.25 -1.12 12.58
C ARG A 143 16.29 -1.16 14.10
N ASP A 144 15.46 -1.98 14.72
CA ASP A 144 15.43 -2.15 16.18
C ASP A 144 16.78 -2.64 16.70
N ALA A 145 17.37 -3.64 16.04
CA ALA A 145 18.70 -4.14 16.41
C ALA A 145 19.81 -3.10 16.26
N ALA A 146 19.66 -2.15 15.36
CA ALA A 146 20.58 -1.04 15.17
C ALA A 146 20.26 0.19 16.07
N GLY A 147 19.22 0.14 16.91
CA GLY A 147 18.78 1.28 17.72
C GLY A 147 18.23 2.44 16.90
N MET A 148 17.77 2.19 15.69
CA MET A 148 17.18 3.20 14.80
C MET A 148 15.70 3.44 15.15
N ALA A 149 15.32 4.70 15.31
CA ALA A 149 13.89 5.04 15.36
C ALA A 149 13.18 4.66 14.06
N THR A 150 11.94 4.22 14.15
CA THR A 150 11.13 3.86 12.98
C THR A 150 9.76 4.50 13.04
N VAL A 151 9.47 5.33 12.03
CA VAL A 151 8.14 5.88 11.73
C VAL A 151 7.63 5.17 10.48
N LEU A 152 6.52 4.43 10.59
CA LEU A 152 5.92 3.74 9.44
C LEU A 152 5.06 4.70 8.64
N VAL A 153 5.30 4.77 7.33
CA VAL A 153 4.49 5.57 6.40
C VAL A 153 3.98 4.66 5.31
N ALA A 154 2.71 4.26 5.40
CA ALA A 154 2.04 3.53 4.34
C ALA A 154 1.57 4.51 3.26
N LEU A 155 1.93 4.23 2.01
CA LEU A 155 1.61 5.07 0.86
C LEU A 155 0.53 4.40 0.01
N HIS A 156 -0.57 5.11 -0.17
CA HIS A 156 -1.72 4.70 -0.96
C HIS A 156 -2.19 5.83 -1.88
N SER A 157 -3.02 5.48 -2.85
CA SER A 157 -3.73 6.46 -3.68
C SER A 157 -5.18 6.06 -3.88
N PHE A 158 -6.07 7.05 -3.88
CA PHE A 158 -7.49 6.85 -4.07
C PHE A 158 -8.03 7.49 -5.36
N THR A 159 -9.08 6.90 -5.91
CA THR A 159 -9.78 7.43 -7.09
C THR A 159 -10.64 8.64 -6.73
N PRO A 160 -10.64 9.72 -7.55
CA PRO A 160 -11.55 10.85 -7.35
C PRO A 160 -13.02 10.49 -7.58
N ALA A 161 -13.31 9.37 -8.24
CA ALA A 161 -14.66 8.90 -8.55
C ALA A 161 -14.72 7.38 -8.50
N MET A 162 -15.76 6.85 -7.87
CA MET A 162 -16.11 5.43 -7.83
C MET A 162 -17.12 5.09 -8.91
N LYS A 163 -17.23 3.82 -9.28
CA LYS A 163 -18.34 3.29 -10.07
C LYS A 163 -19.50 2.85 -9.17
N GLY A 164 -20.65 2.60 -9.78
CA GLY A 164 -21.80 2.02 -9.05
C GLY A 164 -22.47 2.97 -8.08
N ALA A 165 -22.88 2.46 -6.93
CA ALA A 165 -23.67 3.17 -5.92
C ALA A 165 -22.90 4.33 -5.24
N LEU A 166 -21.57 4.30 -5.28
CA LEU A 166 -20.73 5.32 -4.65
C LEU A 166 -20.26 6.41 -5.63
N ARG A 167 -20.64 6.34 -6.91
CA ARG A 167 -20.17 7.26 -7.97
C ARG A 167 -20.45 8.74 -7.71
N ASP A 168 -21.51 9.02 -6.95
CA ASP A 168 -21.96 10.39 -6.68
C ASP A 168 -21.37 10.96 -5.37
N GLN A 169 -20.53 10.18 -4.65
CA GLN A 169 -19.83 10.70 -3.48
C GLN A 169 -18.68 11.61 -3.91
N ALA A 170 -18.75 12.86 -3.50
CA ALA A 170 -17.69 13.82 -3.72
C ALA A 170 -16.42 13.40 -2.93
N ARG A 171 -15.28 13.45 -3.61
CA ARG A 171 -13.95 13.19 -3.03
C ARG A 171 -13.05 14.41 -3.26
N PRO A 172 -13.30 15.51 -2.53
CA PRO A 172 -12.61 16.78 -2.79
C PRO A 172 -11.16 16.80 -2.31
N TRP A 173 -10.78 15.86 -1.44
CA TRP A 173 -9.46 15.83 -0.83
C TRP A 173 -8.37 15.59 -1.87
N HIS A 174 -7.27 16.34 -1.74
CA HIS A 174 -6.04 16.09 -2.49
C HIS A 174 -5.22 14.97 -1.84
N ILE A 175 -5.28 14.93 -0.50
CA ILE A 175 -4.60 13.97 0.34
C ILE A 175 -5.45 13.65 1.56
N GLY A 176 -5.46 12.40 1.99
CA GLY A 176 -6.01 11.93 3.26
C GLY A 176 -4.92 11.37 4.15
N ILE A 177 -5.09 11.51 5.46
CA ILE A 177 -4.26 10.87 6.46
C ILE A 177 -5.16 9.97 7.29
N LEU A 178 -4.88 8.67 7.24
CA LEU A 178 -5.65 7.68 7.97
C LEU A 178 -4.90 7.28 9.24
N HIS A 179 -5.65 7.17 10.32
CA HIS A 179 -5.16 6.78 11.64
C HIS A 179 -6.32 6.26 12.50
N ASP A 180 -6.01 5.40 13.48
CA ASP A 180 -6.97 4.89 14.47
C ASP A 180 -6.25 4.52 15.77
N GLY A 181 -5.83 3.28 15.94
CA GLY A 181 -5.16 2.78 17.14
C GLY A 181 -3.65 3.05 17.20
N GLY A 182 -2.98 2.47 18.17
CA GLY A 182 -1.52 2.58 18.32
C GLY A 182 -1.06 3.96 18.81
N ASP A 183 -0.02 4.52 18.18
CA ASP A 183 0.48 5.87 18.46
C ASP A 183 0.25 6.79 17.26
N THR A 184 -0.78 7.60 17.35
CA THR A 184 -1.26 8.49 16.28
C THR A 184 -0.63 9.87 16.30
N ALA A 185 0.34 10.13 17.19
CA ALA A 185 0.94 11.46 17.35
C ALA A 185 1.51 12.00 16.03
N PHE A 186 2.21 11.15 15.28
CA PHE A 186 2.77 11.54 13.97
C PHE A 186 1.68 11.85 12.94
N ALA A 187 0.63 11.03 12.86
CA ALA A 187 -0.49 11.27 11.94
C ALA A 187 -1.18 12.61 12.22
N HIS A 188 -1.41 12.96 13.48
CA HIS A 188 -1.99 14.26 13.86
C HIS A 188 -1.05 15.43 13.54
N ALA A 189 0.24 15.32 13.88
CA ALA A 189 1.21 16.35 13.51
C ALA A 189 1.30 16.55 11.98
N LEU A 190 1.23 15.46 11.21
CA LEU A 190 1.21 15.53 9.75
C LEU A 190 -0.05 16.21 9.22
N LEU A 191 -1.22 15.92 9.82
CA LEU A 191 -2.47 16.61 9.50
C LEU A 191 -2.36 18.12 9.70
N ASP A 192 -1.80 18.56 10.83
CA ASP A 192 -1.63 19.97 11.15
C ASP A 192 -0.72 20.66 10.12
N VAL A 193 0.45 20.07 9.81
CA VAL A 193 1.39 20.63 8.82
C VAL A 193 0.78 20.69 7.41
N LEU A 194 -0.03 19.70 7.03
CA LEU A 194 -0.69 19.68 5.72
C LEU A 194 -1.83 20.70 5.65
N ARG A 195 -2.61 20.87 6.71
CA ARG A 195 -3.72 21.84 6.78
C ARG A 195 -3.26 23.29 6.69
N ASP A 196 -2.03 23.58 7.09
CA ASP A 196 -1.42 24.91 6.95
C ASP A 196 -1.09 25.26 5.48
N GLN A 197 -1.17 24.31 4.55
CA GLN A 197 -0.95 24.56 3.12
C GLN A 197 -2.25 24.96 2.42
N ALA A 198 -2.35 26.25 2.06
CA ALA A 198 -3.57 26.85 1.51
C ALA A 198 -4.05 26.24 0.16
N ASP A 199 -3.18 25.50 -0.54
CA ASP A 199 -3.48 24.87 -1.82
C ASP A 199 -4.00 23.43 -1.67
N LEU A 200 -4.11 22.90 -0.44
CA LEU A 200 -4.58 21.57 -0.17
C LEU A 200 -5.97 21.50 0.47
N VAL A 201 -6.73 20.50 0.06
CA VAL A 201 -7.89 19.99 0.80
C VAL A 201 -7.45 18.67 1.43
N VAL A 202 -7.33 18.67 2.75
CA VAL A 202 -6.79 17.55 3.53
C VAL A 202 -7.91 16.79 4.21
N GLY A 203 -7.96 15.49 4.01
CA GLY A 203 -8.88 14.56 4.67
C GLY A 203 -8.28 14.00 5.96
N ASP A 204 -9.07 13.98 7.02
CA ASP A 204 -8.77 13.33 8.29
C ASP A 204 -9.62 12.06 8.38
N ASN A 205 -9.01 10.89 8.20
CA ASN A 205 -9.73 9.64 7.96
C ASN A 205 -10.73 9.76 6.79
N GLU A 206 -10.28 10.37 5.68
CA GLU A 206 -11.03 10.58 4.45
C GLU A 206 -10.12 10.38 3.23
N PRO A 207 -10.57 9.79 2.12
CA PRO A 207 -11.91 9.29 1.82
C PRO A 207 -12.21 7.92 2.44
N TYR A 208 -11.27 7.33 3.11
CA TYR A 208 -11.41 6.09 3.85
C TYR A 208 -11.11 6.33 5.32
N ARG A 209 -11.56 5.41 6.15
CA ARG A 209 -11.24 5.40 7.57
C ARG A 209 -10.44 4.16 7.86
N MET A 210 -9.32 4.31 8.55
CA MET A 210 -8.60 3.16 9.08
C MET A 210 -9.53 2.41 10.03
N ASP A 211 -9.72 1.13 9.79
CA ASP A 211 -10.64 0.30 10.54
C ASP A 211 -10.14 -1.15 10.68
N LEU A 212 -11.03 -2.07 11.02
CA LEU A 212 -10.69 -3.48 11.26
C LEU A 212 -10.27 -4.26 10.01
N ILE A 213 -10.37 -3.67 8.82
CA ILE A 213 -9.96 -4.34 7.58
C ILE A 213 -8.50 -4.06 7.21
N ASP A 214 -7.95 -2.92 7.65
CA ASP A 214 -6.53 -2.61 7.44
C ASP A 214 -5.64 -3.57 8.23
N TYR A 215 -4.54 -3.96 7.62
CA TYR A 215 -3.70 -5.02 8.17
C TYR A 215 -2.26 -4.59 8.43
N THR A 216 -1.63 -3.93 7.47
CA THR A 216 -0.18 -3.67 7.53
C THR A 216 0.20 -2.72 8.68
N ILE A 217 -0.45 -1.57 8.79
CA ILE A 217 -0.19 -0.64 9.90
C ILE A 217 -0.56 -1.24 11.25
N PRO A 218 -1.77 -1.80 11.47
CA PRO A 218 -2.09 -2.46 12.73
C PRO A 218 -1.11 -3.55 13.14
N ARG A 219 -0.65 -4.36 12.18
CA ARG A 219 0.28 -5.44 12.42
C ARG A 219 1.67 -4.96 12.87
N HIS A 220 2.21 -3.94 12.21
CA HIS A 220 3.61 -3.55 12.34
C HIS A 220 3.85 -2.33 13.23
N ALA A 221 2.85 -1.46 13.41
CA ALA A 221 2.99 -0.28 14.25
C ALA A 221 2.40 -0.44 15.66
N TYR A 222 1.19 -1.02 15.79
CA TYR A 222 0.47 -1.00 17.05
C TYR A 222 1.17 -1.77 18.20
N PRO A 223 1.72 -2.98 18.00
CA PRO A 223 2.26 -3.78 19.12
C PRO A 223 3.36 -3.07 19.92
N GLN A 224 4.22 -2.30 19.24
CA GLN A 224 5.32 -1.54 19.88
C GLN A 224 5.02 -0.04 19.96
N ARG A 225 3.76 0.38 19.71
CA ARG A 225 3.35 1.80 19.69
C ARG A 225 4.29 2.67 18.85
N ARG A 226 4.62 2.19 17.64
CA ARG A 226 5.43 2.94 16.69
C ARG A 226 4.61 4.09 16.13
N LEU A 227 5.26 5.22 15.93
CA LEU A 227 4.70 6.32 15.15
C LEU A 227 4.38 5.85 13.73
N TYR A 228 3.26 6.29 13.21
CA TYR A 228 2.85 5.95 11.85
C TYR A 228 1.91 6.98 11.25
N ALA A 229 1.75 6.94 9.93
CA ALA A 229 0.65 7.51 9.19
C ALA A 229 0.36 6.64 7.96
N GLU A 230 -0.91 6.46 7.61
CA GLU A 230 -1.30 5.95 6.31
C GLU A 230 -1.73 7.15 5.45
N ILE A 231 -1.09 7.31 4.30
CA ILE A 231 -1.22 8.47 3.42
C ILE A 231 -1.95 8.03 2.16
N GLU A 232 -3.06 8.69 1.87
CA GLU A 232 -3.85 8.52 0.67
C GLU A 232 -3.73 9.77 -0.23
N VAL A 233 -3.05 9.67 -1.37
CA VAL A 233 -2.99 10.77 -2.35
C VAL A 233 -4.00 10.52 -3.46
N ARG A 234 -4.76 11.56 -3.88
CA ARG A 234 -5.71 11.39 -4.96
C ARG A 234 -4.99 11.07 -6.29
N GLN A 235 -5.31 9.95 -6.90
CA GLN A 235 -4.55 9.32 -7.99
C GLN A 235 -4.40 10.18 -9.25
N ASP A 236 -5.37 11.08 -9.54
CA ASP A 236 -5.28 12.00 -10.68
C ASP A 236 -4.12 13.01 -10.52
N LEU A 237 -3.65 13.24 -9.30
CA LEU A 237 -2.49 14.06 -8.98
C LEU A 237 -1.15 13.28 -9.14
N LEU A 238 -1.23 11.96 -9.29
CA LEU A 238 -0.09 11.05 -9.48
C LEU A 238 -0.08 10.41 -10.87
N GLY A 239 -0.96 10.85 -11.76
CA GLY A 239 -1.14 10.26 -13.09
C GLY A 239 0.00 10.55 -14.08
N SER A 240 1.02 11.31 -13.68
CA SER A 240 2.23 11.59 -14.48
C SER A 240 3.47 11.63 -13.60
N SER A 241 4.65 11.44 -14.20
CA SER A 241 5.92 11.52 -13.48
C SER A 241 6.16 12.91 -12.86
N GLU A 242 5.66 13.99 -13.49
CA GLU A 242 5.72 15.34 -12.92
C GLU A 242 4.85 15.46 -11.68
N GLY A 243 3.67 14.84 -11.68
CA GLY A 243 2.77 14.78 -10.52
C GLY A 243 3.42 14.00 -9.37
N CYS A 244 3.96 12.81 -9.66
CA CYS A 244 4.71 12.02 -8.68
C CYS A 244 5.91 12.80 -8.10
N ALA A 245 6.68 13.49 -8.93
CA ALA A 245 7.82 14.30 -8.50
C ALA A 245 7.38 15.48 -7.61
N ALA A 246 6.30 16.17 -7.96
CA ALA A 246 5.75 17.29 -7.18
C ALA A 246 5.28 16.81 -5.78
N TRP A 247 4.59 15.67 -5.72
CA TRP A 247 4.15 15.08 -4.46
C TRP A 247 5.32 14.52 -3.63
N ALA A 248 6.32 13.90 -4.26
CA ALA A 248 7.54 13.48 -3.57
C ALA A 248 8.29 14.66 -2.96
N GLU A 249 8.39 15.78 -3.69
CA GLU A 249 8.98 17.02 -3.18
C GLU A 249 8.20 17.60 -1.99
N ARG A 250 6.87 17.62 -2.08
CA ARG A 250 6.00 18.07 -0.99
C ARG A 250 6.15 17.19 0.25
N LEU A 251 5.99 15.88 0.10
CA LEU A 251 6.06 14.93 1.21
C LEU A 251 7.45 14.88 1.84
N SER A 252 8.53 15.05 1.07
CA SER A 252 9.89 15.09 1.61
C SER A 252 10.15 16.28 2.54
N ARG A 253 9.33 17.34 2.45
CA ARG A 253 9.39 18.48 3.38
C ARG A 253 8.44 18.32 4.56
N VAL A 254 7.20 17.90 4.31
CA VAL A 254 6.18 17.87 5.37
C VAL A 254 6.39 16.74 6.37
N LEU A 255 6.88 15.56 5.93
CA LEU A 255 7.12 14.43 6.84
C LEU A 255 8.16 14.75 7.93
N PRO A 256 9.37 15.25 7.59
CA PRO A 256 10.33 15.66 8.63
C PRO A 256 9.82 16.82 9.49
N THR A 257 9.09 17.77 8.90
CA THR A 257 8.51 18.89 9.66
C THR A 257 7.53 18.37 10.71
N ALA A 258 6.61 17.46 10.33
CA ALA A 258 5.65 16.86 11.26
C ALA A 258 6.35 16.06 12.37
N LEU A 259 7.39 15.29 12.03
CA LEU A 259 8.15 14.52 13.01
C LEU A 259 8.89 15.42 14.01
N GLY A 260 9.34 16.60 13.58
CA GLY A 260 10.01 17.57 14.44
C GLY A 260 9.08 18.30 15.42
N LEU A 261 7.76 18.10 15.34
CA LEU A 261 6.78 18.69 16.25
C LEU A 261 6.46 17.79 17.45
N ILE A 262 6.89 16.54 17.43
CA ILE A 262 6.63 15.51 18.46
C ILE A 262 7.95 14.86 18.95
#